data_c2079e8356b0bc69cf3dec256afc2740
#
_entry.id   c2079e8356b0bc69cf3dec256afc2740
#
_cell.length_a   1.000
_cell.length_b   1.000
_cell.length_c   1.000
_cell.angle_alpha   90.00
_cell.angle_beta   90.00
_cell.angle_gamma   90.00
#
_symmetry.space_group_name_H-M   'P 1'
#
loop_
_entity.id
_entity.type
_entity.pdbx_description
1 polymer ?
#
loop_
_entity_poly.entity_id
_entity_poly.type
_entity_poly.pdbx_seq_one_letter_code
_entity_poly.pdbx_strand_id
1 'polypeptide(L)'
;HEAIETTKQRVQIRFNLDSAESEEVITADHLILALGAGAINSEDFNSLSLRPVRGQVEAIPTQPPIDGLNTVLCHKGYMTPALEGRHALGSTYVKNDLTTEVRNEETETNLATHEQALANTSIVQALQHDGKARAATRLGSPDHQPVVGALHNFDVIKSQFAMLSVGKPLTSAPLLPNSVVSTLTCLGSRGLTTAPLMAEVLVSSLCKEPLPLSNDLLNAVNTSRFMTREMIRSQS
;
A
#
# COMPACT_ATOMS: atom_id res chain seq x y z
N HIS A 1 5.48 16.54 -8.22
CA HIS A 1 4.47 17.50 -8.67
C HIS A 1 4.27 18.55 -7.58
N GLU A 2 4.02 19.80 -7.95
CA GLU A 2 3.84 20.89 -6.97
C GLU A 2 2.38 21.21 -6.68
N ALA A 3 1.49 21.01 -7.64
CA ALA A 3 0.07 21.29 -7.43
C ALA A 3 -0.84 20.41 -8.29
N ILE A 4 -1.95 20.03 -7.70
CA ILE A 4 -3.09 19.41 -8.38
C ILE A 4 -4.25 20.39 -8.28
N GLU A 5 -4.67 20.94 -9.41
CA GLU A 5 -5.82 21.81 -9.49
C GLU A 5 -7.00 21.07 -10.13
N THR A 6 -8.15 21.10 -9.48
CA THR A 6 -9.37 20.50 -10.00
C THR A 6 -10.33 21.58 -10.44
N THR A 7 -10.65 21.61 -11.72
CA THR A 7 -11.83 22.31 -12.24
C THR A 7 -13.00 21.34 -12.24
N LYS A 8 -14.24 21.82 -12.32
CA LYS A 8 -15.48 21.02 -12.16
C LYS A 8 -15.55 19.69 -12.94
N GLN A 9 -14.65 19.43 -13.89
CA GLN A 9 -14.67 18.23 -14.74
C GLN A 9 -13.28 17.71 -15.15
N ARG A 10 -12.16 18.38 -14.79
CA ARG A 10 -10.81 17.97 -15.20
C ARG A 10 -9.77 18.27 -14.12
N VAL A 11 -8.70 17.50 -14.14
CA VAL A 11 -7.53 17.69 -13.27
C VAL A 11 -6.36 18.21 -14.10
N GLN A 12 -5.65 19.21 -13.57
CA GLN A 12 -4.38 19.68 -14.12
C GLN A 12 -3.25 19.26 -13.16
N ILE A 13 -2.22 18.65 -13.71
CA ILE A 13 -1.06 18.19 -12.96
C ILE A 13 0.15 18.97 -13.47
N ARG A 14 0.83 19.70 -12.58
CA ARG A 14 2.04 20.44 -12.87
C ARG A 14 3.25 19.65 -12.43
N PHE A 15 4.24 19.55 -13.28
CA PHE A 15 5.50 18.88 -13.01
C PHE A 15 6.63 19.88 -13.06
N ASN A 16 7.44 19.93 -12.01
CA ASN A 16 8.77 20.53 -12.08
C ASN A 16 9.73 19.48 -12.57
N LEU A 17 10.38 19.76 -13.68
CA LEU A 17 11.48 18.95 -14.17
C LEU A 17 12.76 19.49 -13.53
N ASP A 18 13.45 18.66 -12.72
CA ASP A 18 14.66 19.02 -11.96
C ASP A 18 15.82 19.59 -12.80
N SER A 19 15.68 19.66 -14.11
CA SER A 19 16.73 20.07 -15.05
C SER A 19 16.36 21.19 -16.04
N ALA A 20 15.13 21.71 -16.00
CA ALA A 20 14.70 22.76 -16.93
C ALA A 20 13.81 23.80 -16.22
N GLU A 21 14.00 25.09 -16.55
CA GLU A 21 13.09 26.18 -16.14
C GLU A 21 11.67 26.06 -16.73
N SER A 22 11.30 24.90 -17.29
CA SER A 22 10.01 24.66 -17.95
C SER A 22 9.08 23.84 -17.06
N GLU A 23 7.96 24.42 -16.71
CA GLU A 23 6.81 23.77 -16.12
C GLU A 23 6.06 22.99 -17.20
N GLU A 24 5.84 21.69 -17.00
CA GLU A 24 4.97 20.89 -17.86
C GLU A 24 3.61 20.72 -17.20
N VAL A 25 2.53 21.00 -17.94
CA VAL A 25 1.15 20.86 -17.45
C VAL A 25 0.43 19.79 -18.25
N ILE A 26 -0.03 18.73 -17.56
CA ILE A 26 -0.89 17.71 -18.15
C ILE A 26 -2.32 17.93 -17.66
N THR A 27 -3.28 17.95 -18.60
CA THR A 27 -4.71 18.00 -18.29
C THR A 27 -5.34 16.64 -18.59
N ALA A 28 -6.06 16.07 -17.60
CA ALA A 28 -6.73 14.79 -17.73
C ALA A 28 -8.17 14.85 -17.22
N ASP A 29 -9.03 13.96 -17.69
CA ASP A 29 -10.41 13.85 -17.20
C ASP A 29 -10.45 13.19 -15.81
N HIS A 30 -9.47 12.35 -15.48
CA HIS A 30 -9.33 11.71 -14.18
C HIS A 30 -7.86 11.43 -13.85
N LEU A 31 -7.50 11.53 -12.56
CA LEU A 31 -6.18 11.21 -12.02
C LEU A 31 -6.28 10.06 -11.03
N ILE A 32 -5.45 9.03 -11.20
CA ILE A 32 -5.32 7.94 -10.24
C ILE A 32 -3.97 8.03 -9.56
N LEU A 33 -3.97 8.26 -8.25
CA LEU A 33 -2.76 8.31 -7.42
C LEU A 33 -2.44 6.92 -6.87
N ALA A 34 -1.44 6.26 -7.43
CA ALA A 34 -0.94 4.95 -7.01
C ALA A 34 0.53 5.06 -6.53
N LEU A 35 0.77 5.94 -5.56
CA LEU A 35 2.11 6.45 -5.18
C LEU A 35 2.89 5.48 -4.26
N GLY A 36 2.30 4.36 -3.82
CA GLY A 36 2.93 3.48 -2.84
C GLY A 36 3.28 4.23 -1.55
N ALA A 37 4.50 4.09 -1.05
CA ALA A 37 4.96 4.79 0.16
C ALA A 37 5.06 6.32 -0.02
N GLY A 38 5.20 6.81 -1.25
CA GLY A 38 5.21 8.25 -1.57
C GLY A 38 3.92 8.98 -1.19
N ALA A 39 2.81 8.25 -1.02
CA ALA A 39 1.54 8.81 -0.56
C ALA A 39 1.65 9.51 0.81
N ILE A 40 2.60 9.13 1.67
CA ILE A 40 2.79 9.71 3.01
C ILE A 40 3.20 11.18 2.93
N ASN A 41 3.91 11.56 1.88
CA ASN A 41 4.42 12.92 1.69
C ASN A 41 3.46 13.81 0.88
N SER A 42 2.29 13.30 0.50
CA SER A 42 1.30 14.04 -0.29
C SER A 42 0.12 14.48 0.57
N GLU A 43 -0.22 15.75 0.51
CA GLU A 43 -1.34 16.34 1.24
C GLU A 43 -2.70 15.75 0.83
N ASP A 44 -2.81 15.23 -0.39
CA ASP A 44 -4.01 14.56 -0.89
C ASP A 44 -4.41 13.35 -0.04
N PHE A 45 -3.46 12.78 0.73
CA PHE A 45 -3.66 11.60 1.56
C PHE A 45 -3.82 11.92 3.06
N ASN A 46 -3.83 13.18 3.47
CA ASN A 46 -3.94 13.59 4.88
C ASN A 46 -5.20 13.06 5.59
N SER A 47 -6.26 12.78 4.84
CA SER A 47 -7.50 12.17 5.36
C SER A 47 -7.42 10.66 5.56
N LEU A 48 -6.36 10.01 5.10
CA LEU A 48 -6.19 8.57 5.16
C LEU A 48 -5.28 8.16 6.33
N SER A 49 -5.67 7.11 7.04
CA SER A 49 -4.84 6.53 8.10
C SER A 49 -3.77 5.63 7.51
N LEU A 50 -2.66 6.21 7.08
CA LEU A 50 -1.55 5.51 6.45
C LEU A 50 -0.58 4.92 7.50
N ARG A 51 -0.12 3.69 7.28
CA ARG A 51 0.84 3.00 8.15
C ARG A 51 2.02 2.49 7.34
N PRO A 52 3.15 3.19 7.35
CA PRO A 52 4.36 2.73 6.70
C PRO A 52 4.99 1.57 7.49
N VAL A 53 5.47 0.58 6.76
CA VAL A 53 6.19 -0.55 7.30
C VAL A 53 7.38 -0.85 6.40
N ARG A 54 8.56 -0.63 6.93
CA ARG A 54 9.80 -1.01 6.28
C ARG A 54 9.99 -2.52 6.35
N GLY A 55 10.61 -3.10 5.33
CA GLY A 55 11.06 -4.48 5.32
C GLY A 55 12.31 -4.64 4.47
N GLN A 56 13.26 -5.41 4.99
CA GLN A 56 14.47 -5.80 4.28
C GLN A 56 14.39 -7.26 3.88
N VAL A 57 14.88 -7.57 2.69
CA VAL A 57 14.93 -8.90 2.09
C VAL A 57 16.35 -9.14 1.61
N GLU A 58 16.88 -10.30 1.95
CA GLU A 58 18.20 -10.75 1.53
C GLU A 58 18.12 -11.49 0.18
N ALA A 59 19.11 -11.33 -0.65
CA ALA A 59 19.25 -12.04 -1.93
C ALA A 59 20.35 -13.10 -1.80
N ILE A 60 19.98 -14.28 -1.30
CA ILE A 60 20.92 -15.38 -1.05
C ILE A 60 21.31 -16.05 -2.37
N PRO A 61 22.62 -16.22 -2.68
CA PRO A 61 23.03 -16.93 -3.86
C PRO A 61 22.62 -18.40 -3.80
N THR A 62 22.26 -18.98 -4.94
CA THR A 62 21.96 -20.42 -5.04
C THR A 62 23.17 -21.23 -4.62
N GLN A 63 22.96 -22.15 -3.73
CA GLN A 63 24.01 -22.97 -3.10
C GLN A 63 23.40 -24.25 -2.51
N PRO A 64 24.17 -25.35 -2.36
CA PRO A 64 23.69 -26.48 -1.56
C PRO A 64 23.46 -26.04 -0.10
N PRO A 65 22.39 -26.50 0.55
CA PRO A 65 21.37 -27.44 0.10
C PRO A 65 20.10 -26.82 -0.46
N ILE A 66 20.08 -25.53 -0.82
CA ILE A 66 18.90 -24.82 -1.30
C ILE A 66 18.77 -24.72 -2.83
N ASP A 67 19.78 -25.22 -3.57
CA ASP A 67 19.82 -25.21 -5.03
C ASP A 67 18.65 -25.97 -5.68
N GLY A 68 18.09 -26.98 -5.01
CA GLY A 68 16.91 -27.73 -5.44
C GLY A 68 15.57 -27.20 -4.94
N LEU A 69 15.54 -26.03 -4.29
CA LEU A 69 14.30 -25.46 -3.75
C LEU A 69 13.37 -25.01 -4.87
N ASN A 70 12.24 -25.68 -5.03
CA ASN A 70 11.24 -25.43 -6.09
C ASN A 70 9.87 -24.92 -5.57
N THR A 71 9.76 -24.70 -4.27
CA THR A 71 8.56 -24.16 -3.62
C THR A 71 8.92 -23.07 -2.63
N VAL A 72 7.96 -22.21 -2.28
CA VAL A 72 8.17 -21.19 -1.25
C VAL A 72 8.10 -21.83 0.13
N LEU A 73 9.15 -21.64 0.93
CA LEU A 73 9.14 -22.00 2.35
C LEU A 73 8.61 -20.81 3.14
N CYS A 74 7.52 -21.00 3.90
CA CYS A 74 6.91 -20.00 4.75
C CYS A 74 6.97 -20.42 6.23
N HIS A 75 7.42 -19.51 7.08
CA HIS A 75 7.43 -19.65 8.54
C HIS A 75 7.23 -18.26 9.20
N LYS A 76 8.02 -17.84 10.18
CA LYS A 76 8.04 -16.43 10.64
C LYS A 76 8.65 -15.46 9.62
N GLY A 77 9.30 -16.00 8.59
CA GLY A 77 9.77 -15.36 7.38
C GLY A 77 9.40 -16.19 6.17
N TYR A 78 10.16 -16.06 5.09
CA TYR A 78 10.01 -16.88 3.88
C TYR A 78 11.33 -17.02 3.13
N MET A 79 11.43 -18.09 2.33
CA MET A 79 12.44 -18.25 1.30
C MET A 79 11.78 -18.67 0.00
N THR A 80 12.11 -17.99 -1.10
CA THR A 80 11.55 -18.31 -2.43
C THR A 80 12.44 -19.30 -3.18
N PRO A 81 11.92 -20.02 -4.20
CA PRO A 81 12.74 -20.61 -5.22
C PRO A 81 13.71 -19.59 -5.84
N ALA A 82 14.80 -20.07 -6.43
CA ALA A 82 15.78 -19.20 -7.06
C ALA A 82 15.21 -18.54 -8.33
N LEU A 83 15.47 -17.25 -8.46
CA LEU A 83 15.32 -16.51 -9.71
C LEU A 83 16.70 -15.91 -10.05
N GLU A 84 17.18 -16.14 -11.26
CA GLU A 84 18.50 -15.65 -11.71
C GLU A 84 19.64 -16.01 -10.75
N GLY A 85 19.60 -17.24 -10.23
CA GLY A 85 20.61 -17.75 -9.31
C GLY A 85 20.54 -17.23 -7.87
N ARG A 86 19.42 -16.61 -7.46
CA ARG A 86 19.24 -16.09 -6.11
C ARG A 86 17.87 -16.41 -5.53
N HIS A 87 17.85 -16.70 -4.23
CA HIS A 87 16.65 -16.85 -3.43
C HIS A 87 16.36 -15.55 -2.68
N ALA A 88 15.11 -15.14 -2.59
CA ALA A 88 14.71 -14.07 -1.68
C ALA A 88 14.43 -14.66 -0.30
N LEU A 89 15.09 -14.15 0.73
CA LEU A 89 14.96 -14.55 2.12
C LEU A 89 14.57 -13.35 2.98
N GLY A 90 13.52 -13.46 3.74
CA GLY A 90 13.08 -12.36 4.60
C GLY A 90 11.71 -12.59 5.22
N SER A 91 11.09 -11.52 5.68
CA SER A 91 11.54 -10.12 5.71
C SER A 91 11.42 -9.57 7.11
N THR A 92 12.21 -8.56 7.40
CA THR A 92 12.01 -7.74 8.59
C THR A 92 10.68 -6.96 8.49
N TYR A 93 10.20 -6.45 9.63
CA TYR A 93 8.95 -5.73 9.73
C TYR A 93 9.07 -4.59 10.75
N VAL A 94 9.51 -3.41 10.29
CA VAL A 94 9.75 -2.24 11.14
C VAL A 94 8.67 -1.20 10.87
N LYS A 95 7.83 -0.94 11.88
CA LYS A 95 6.72 0.01 11.79
C LYS A 95 7.23 1.46 11.83
N ASN A 96 6.58 2.33 11.08
CA ASN A 96 6.82 3.78 11.04
C ASN A 96 8.25 4.14 10.62
N ASP A 97 8.88 3.32 9.81
CA ASP A 97 10.21 3.56 9.24
C ASP A 97 10.09 3.70 7.72
N LEU A 98 10.56 4.81 7.18
CA LEU A 98 10.51 5.17 5.76
C LEU A 98 11.87 5.02 5.07
N THR A 99 12.91 4.68 5.80
CA THR A 99 14.26 4.55 5.23
C THR A 99 14.36 3.33 4.33
N THR A 100 15.22 3.38 3.33
CA THR A 100 15.42 2.32 2.34
C THR A 100 16.85 1.80 2.28
N GLU A 101 17.73 2.30 3.15
CA GLU A 101 19.11 1.80 3.29
C GLU A 101 19.11 0.39 3.85
N VAL A 102 20.00 -0.45 3.33
CA VAL A 102 20.22 -1.80 3.87
C VAL A 102 20.92 -1.69 5.24
N ARG A 103 20.45 -2.46 6.22
CA ARG A 103 21.00 -2.50 7.58
C ARG A 103 21.50 -3.90 7.94
N ASN A 104 22.69 -3.97 8.48
CA ASN A 104 23.30 -5.25 8.89
C ASN A 104 22.50 -5.96 9.98
N GLU A 105 21.94 -5.22 10.95
CA GLU A 105 21.12 -5.78 12.03
C GLU A 105 19.85 -6.46 11.50
N GLU A 106 19.31 -5.94 10.38
CA GLU A 106 18.15 -6.56 9.73
C GLU A 106 18.55 -7.81 8.93
N THR A 107 19.73 -7.82 8.32
CA THR A 107 20.31 -9.02 7.70
C THR A 107 20.50 -10.14 8.74
N GLU A 108 21.13 -9.81 9.87
CA GLU A 108 21.32 -10.76 10.99
C GLU A 108 19.97 -11.29 11.50
N THR A 109 18.97 -10.41 11.64
CA THR A 109 17.60 -10.79 12.06
C THR A 109 16.95 -11.75 11.07
N ASN A 110 17.06 -11.49 9.77
CA ASN A 110 16.52 -12.36 8.72
C ASN A 110 17.19 -13.73 8.76
N LEU A 111 18.52 -13.79 8.80
CA LEU A 111 19.28 -15.04 8.87
C LEU A 111 18.94 -15.83 10.14
N ALA A 112 18.97 -15.20 11.32
CA ALA A 112 18.65 -15.84 12.59
C ALA A 112 17.20 -16.37 12.62
N THR A 113 16.25 -15.65 12.04
CA THR A 113 14.86 -16.11 11.93
C THR A 113 14.74 -17.39 11.09
N HIS A 114 15.51 -17.49 10.03
CA HIS A 114 15.59 -18.70 9.21
C HIS A 114 16.25 -19.86 9.96
N GLU A 115 17.40 -19.61 10.56
CA GLU A 115 18.12 -20.62 11.35
C GLU A 115 17.22 -21.22 12.42
N GLN A 116 16.53 -20.38 13.18
CA GLN A 116 15.61 -20.83 14.21
C GLN A 116 14.45 -21.67 13.65
N ALA A 117 13.87 -21.24 12.53
CA ALA A 117 12.71 -21.91 11.95
C ALA A 117 13.06 -23.26 11.32
N LEU A 118 14.28 -23.41 10.81
CA LEU A 118 14.74 -24.56 10.05
C LEU A 118 15.84 -25.36 10.80
N ALA A 119 16.02 -25.14 12.09
CA ALA A 119 17.13 -25.67 12.93
C ALA A 119 17.31 -27.20 12.83
N ASN A 120 16.25 -27.94 12.52
CA ASN A 120 16.27 -29.41 12.39
C ASN A 120 16.35 -29.88 10.92
N THR A 121 16.70 -29.01 9.99
CA THR A 121 16.82 -29.34 8.57
C THR A 121 18.24 -29.09 8.06
N SER A 122 18.61 -29.75 6.96
CA SER A 122 19.90 -29.52 6.31
C SER A 122 20.00 -28.15 5.60
N ILE A 123 18.88 -27.45 5.44
CA ILE A 123 18.79 -26.19 4.70
C ILE A 123 19.52 -25.04 5.39
N VAL A 124 19.67 -25.08 6.72
CA VAL A 124 20.18 -23.95 7.52
C VAL A 124 21.70 -24.00 7.69
N GLN A 125 22.30 -25.19 7.62
CA GLN A 125 23.69 -25.39 8.11
C GLN A 125 24.77 -24.72 7.26
N ALA A 126 24.45 -24.04 6.16
CA ALA A 126 25.46 -23.56 5.22
C ALA A 126 25.08 -22.31 4.41
N LEU A 127 24.05 -21.55 4.81
CA LEU A 127 23.67 -20.36 4.02
C LEU A 127 24.76 -19.30 4.07
N GLN A 128 25.45 -19.12 2.95
CA GLN A 128 26.39 -18.02 2.76
C GLN A 128 25.63 -16.81 2.22
N HIS A 129 25.89 -15.65 2.80
CA HIS A 129 25.35 -14.36 2.37
C HIS A 129 26.47 -13.49 1.81
N ASP A 130 26.29 -12.94 0.62
CA ASP A 130 27.30 -12.12 -0.07
C ASP A 130 27.03 -10.60 0.09
N GLY A 131 26.22 -10.19 1.05
CA GLY A 131 25.91 -8.80 1.36
C GLY A 131 24.83 -8.18 0.47
N LYS A 132 24.22 -8.92 -0.46
CA LYS A 132 23.17 -8.39 -1.31
C LYS A 132 21.81 -8.45 -0.64
N ALA A 133 21.22 -7.28 -0.41
CA ALA A 133 19.91 -7.10 0.18
C ALA A 133 19.17 -5.93 -0.45
N ARG A 134 17.88 -5.85 -0.22
CA ARG A 134 17.04 -4.71 -0.60
C ARG A 134 16.09 -4.37 0.53
N ALA A 135 16.00 -3.10 0.86
CA ALA A 135 15.01 -2.58 1.78
C ALA A 135 14.01 -1.68 1.04
N ALA A 136 12.75 -1.74 1.46
CA ALA A 136 11.69 -0.91 0.92
C ALA A 136 10.58 -0.72 1.96
N THR A 137 9.80 0.35 1.78
CA THR A 137 8.64 0.63 2.64
C THR A 137 7.35 0.16 1.94
N ARG A 138 6.58 -0.62 2.66
CA ARG A 138 5.21 -0.99 2.31
C ARG A 138 4.26 0.01 2.96
N LEU A 139 3.21 0.38 2.28
CA LEU A 139 2.15 1.18 2.87
C LEU A 139 0.95 0.30 3.18
N GLY A 140 0.53 0.30 4.43
CA GLY A 140 -0.65 -0.40 4.91
C GLY A 140 -1.64 0.56 5.56
N SER A 141 -2.76 0.02 6.00
CA SER A 141 -3.82 0.67 6.75
C SER A 141 -3.98 0.04 8.14
N PRO A 142 -4.68 0.67 9.10
CA PRO A 142 -4.92 0.12 10.43
C PRO A 142 -5.61 -1.24 10.44
N ASP A 143 -6.49 -1.51 9.49
CA ASP A 143 -7.24 -2.76 9.36
C ASP A 143 -6.62 -3.74 8.35
N HIS A 144 -5.43 -3.43 7.84
CA HIS A 144 -4.69 -4.24 6.87
C HIS A 144 -5.44 -4.50 5.54
N GLN A 145 -6.48 -3.71 5.23
CA GLN A 145 -7.18 -3.78 3.96
C GLN A 145 -6.67 -2.68 3.00
N PRO A 146 -6.68 -2.92 1.70
CA PRO A 146 -6.40 -1.89 0.70
C PRO A 146 -7.31 -0.66 0.86
N VAL A 147 -6.87 0.46 0.30
CA VAL A 147 -7.67 1.68 0.16
C VAL A 147 -7.85 1.95 -1.32
N VAL A 148 -9.08 1.96 -1.80
CA VAL A 148 -9.40 2.20 -3.20
C VAL A 148 -10.65 3.08 -3.33
N GLY A 149 -10.63 3.99 -4.30
CA GLY A 149 -11.76 4.85 -4.64
C GLY A 149 -11.40 6.33 -4.73
N ALA A 150 -12.43 7.15 -4.87
CA ALA A 150 -12.30 8.60 -5.00
C ALA A 150 -11.72 9.24 -3.73
N LEU A 151 -10.84 10.21 -3.91
CA LEU A 151 -10.37 11.09 -2.84
C LEU A 151 -11.28 12.29 -2.76
N HIS A 152 -11.87 12.51 -1.60
CA HIS A 152 -12.75 13.64 -1.32
C HIS A 152 -12.13 14.55 -0.28
N ASN A 153 -12.48 15.83 -0.36
CA ASN A 153 -12.12 16.77 0.69
C ASN A 153 -12.71 16.31 2.03
N PHE A 154 -11.88 16.28 3.07
CA PHE A 154 -12.23 15.80 4.40
C PHE A 154 -13.43 16.56 4.99
N ASP A 155 -13.46 17.88 4.85
CA ASP A 155 -14.53 18.72 5.41
C ASP A 155 -15.88 18.46 4.74
N VAL A 156 -15.87 18.19 3.43
CA VAL A 156 -17.07 17.80 2.68
C VAL A 156 -17.63 16.48 3.20
N ILE A 157 -16.77 15.49 3.39
CA ILE A 157 -17.22 14.19 3.94
C ILE A 157 -17.75 14.38 5.37
N LYS A 158 -17.01 15.10 6.22
CA LYS A 158 -17.41 15.36 7.60
C LYS A 158 -18.77 16.05 7.69
N SER A 159 -19.05 17.01 6.83
CA SER A 159 -20.35 17.70 6.79
C SER A 159 -21.47 16.77 6.32
N GLN A 160 -21.26 15.97 5.30
CA GLN A 160 -22.26 15.04 4.74
C GLN A 160 -22.59 13.89 5.70
N PHE A 161 -21.63 13.45 6.49
CA PHE A 161 -21.79 12.36 7.46
C PHE A 161 -22.00 12.85 8.89
N ALA A 162 -22.22 14.16 9.15
CA ALA A 162 -22.34 14.75 10.47
C ALA A 162 -23.39 14.06 11.38
N MET A 163 -24.48 13.52 10.80
CA MET A 163 -25.52 12.82 11.56
C MET A 163 -25.00 11.54 12.24
N LEU A 164 -23.97 10.91 11.70
CA LEU A 164 -23.35 9.72 12.31
C LEU A 164 -22.65 10.08 13.63
N SER A 165 -22.11 11.30 13.77
CA SER A 165 -21.44 11.75 15.00
C SER A 165 -22.38 11.98 16.18
N VAL A 166 -23.70 12.03 15.94
CA VAL A 166 -24.76 12.16 16.98
C VAL A 166 -25.64 10.92 17.08
N GLY A 167 -25.18 9.77 16.59
CA GLY A 167 -25.89 8.49 16.70
C GLY A 167 -27.11 8.35 15.84
N LYS A 168 -27.30 9.22 14.86
CA LYS A 168 -28.46 9.15 13.97
C LYS A 168 -28.08 8.48 12.65
N PRO A 169 -28.90 7.55 12.13
CA PRO A 169 -28.66 6.97 10.81
C PRO A 169 -28.75 8.06 9.73
N LEU A 170 -28.05 7.86 8.65
CA LEU A 170 -28.18 8.72 7.47
C LEU A 170 -29.60 8.53 6.89
N THR A 171 -30.31 9.62 6.71
CA THR A 171 -31.68 9.61 6.14
C THR A 171 -31.68 9.43 4.63
N SER A 172 -30.53 9.69 3.98
CA SER A 172 -30.28 9.48 2.54
C SER A 172 -28.81 9.17 2.32
N ALA A 173 -28.48 8.54 1.20
CA ALA A 173 -27.10 8.36 0.77
C ALA A 173 -26.44 9.75 0.62
N PRO A 174 -25.25 10.00 1.21
CA PRO A 174 -24.58 11.28 1.08
C PRO A 174 -24.24 11.55 -0.38
N LEU A 175 -24.56 12.76 -0.83
CA LEU A 175 -24.18 13.24 -2.15
C LEU A 175 -22.75 13.77 -2.08
N LEU A 176 -21.78 12.89 -2.21
CA LEU A 176 -20.39 13.31 -2.35
C LEU A 176 -20.18 13.91 -3.74
N PRO A 177 -19.50 15.07 -3.85
CA PRO A 177 -19.18 15.64 -5.14
C PRO A 177 -18.36 14.65 -5.96
N ASN A 178 -18.56 14.64 -7.29
CA ASN A 178 -17.72 13.84 -8.18
C ASN A 178 -16.26 14.28 -8.01
N SER A 179 -15.41 13.40 -7.54
CA SER A 179 -13.97 13.64 -7.50
C SER A 179 -13.35 13.15 -8.80
N VAL A 180 -12.52 13.99 -9.41
CA VAL A 180 -11.68 13.61 -10.56
C VAL A 180 -10.34 13.03 -10.14
N VAL A 181 -10.13 12.86 -8.82
CA VAL A 181 -8.93 12.23 -8.25
C VAL A 181 -9.34 11.00 -7.46
N SER A 182 -8.69 9.90 -7.74
CA SER A 182 -8.87 8.63 -7.02
C SER A 182 -7.52 8.05 -6.59
N THR A 183 -7.56 7.08 -5.69
CA THR A 183 -6.36 6.36 -5.26
C THR A 183 -6.57 4.86 -5.23
N LEU A 184 -5.46 4.14 -5.39
CA LEU A 184 -5.27 2.74 -5.06
C LEU A 184 -3.99 2.63 -4.23
N THR A 185 -4.13 2.37 -2.93
CA THR A 185 -3.01 2.41 -1.99
C THR A 185 -3.20 1.42 -0.83
N CYS A 186 -2.31 1.43 0.15
CA CYS A 186 -2.36 0.58 1.35
C CYS A 186 -2.39 -0.92 1.06
N LEU A 187 -1.77 -1.38 0.00
CA LEU A 187 -1.73 -2.81 -0.39
C LEU A 187 -0.95 -3.69 0.60
N GLY A 188 -0.12 -3.09 1.45
CA GLY A 188 0.65 -3.77 2.49
C GLY A 188 1.59 -4.85 1.93
N SER A 189 1.60 -6.02 2.57
CA SER A 189 2.44 -7.16 2.15
C SER A 189 1.78 -8.08 1.12
N ARG A 190 0.52 -7.84 0.75
CA ARG A 190 -0.26 -8.68 -0.18
C ARG A 190 -0.58 -7.98 -1.50
N GLY A 191 0.22 -6.98 -1.87
CA GLY A 191 -0.04 -6.14 -3.04
C GLY A 191 -0.19 -6.91 -4.34
N LEU A 192 0.69 -7.86 -4.63
CA LEU A 192 0.61 -8.67 -5.85
C LEU A 192 -0.67 -9.51 -5.97
N THR A 193 -1.26 -9.90 -4.83
CA THR A 193 -2.52 -10.66 -4.79
C THR A 193 -3.74 -9.75 -4.91
N THR A 194 -3.71 -8.57 -4.26
CA THR A 194 -4.90 -7.72 -4.13
C THR A 194 -4.98 -6.61 -5.18
N ALA A 195 -3.85 -6.13 -5.69
CA ALA A 195 -3.82 -5.00 -6.63
C ALA A 195 -4.65 -5.21 -7.90
N PRO A 196 -4.64 -6.39 -8.57
CA PRO A 196 -5.45 -6.58 -9.76
C PRO A 196 -6.95 -6.40 -9.50
N LEU A 197 -7.46 -7.01 -8.42
CA LEU A 197 -8.87 -6.87 -8.04
C LEU A 197 -9.22 -5.44 -7.64
N MET A 198 -8.33 -4.75 -6.92
CA MET A 198 -8.55 -3.35 -6.53
C MET A 198 -8.51 -2.41 -7.73
N ALA A 199 -7.67 -2.69 -8.72
CA ALA A 199 -7.66 -1.97 -9.99
C ALA A 199 -8.98 -2.16 -10.74
N GLU A 200 -9.49 -3.38 -10.79
CA GLU A 200 -10.79 -3.69 -11.40
C GLU A 200 -11.93 -2.93 -10.70
N VAL A 201 -11.96 -2.93 -9.37
CA VAL A 201 -12.94 -2.14 -8.58
C VAL A 201 -12.88 -0.66 -8.97
N LEU A 202 -11.67 -0.10 -9.07
CA LEU A 202 -11.49 1.32 -9.38
C LEU A 202 -11.95 1.64 -10.81
N VAL A 203 -11.51 0.85 -11.79
CA VAL A 203 -11.83 1.08 -13.20
C VAL A 203 -13.33 0.88 -13.44
N SER A 204 -13.92 -0.19 -12.92
CA SER A 204 -15.38 -0.42 -13.04
C SER A 204 -16.18 0.74 -12.45
N SER A 205 -15.73 1.30 -11.31
CA SER A 205 -16.36 2.49 -10.72
C SER A 205 -16.26 3.72 -11.62
N LEU A 206 -15.11 3.96 -12.24
CA LEU A 206 -14.90 5.09 -13.15
C LEU A 206 -15.67 4.94 -14.46
N CYS A 207 -15.72 3.74 -15.01
CA CYS A 207 -16.42 3.42 -16.25
C CYS A 207 -17.92 3.18 -16.05
N LYS A 208 -18.41 3.21 -14.80
CA LYS A 208 -19.81 2.90 -14.44
C LYS A 208 -20.24 1.50 -14.86
N GLU A 209 -19.34 0.55 -14.74
CA GLU A 209 -19.55 -0.86 -14.98
C GLU A 209 -19.98 -1.58 -13.69
N PRO A 210 -20.53 -2.80 -13.78
CA PRO A 210 -20.83 -3.60 -12.59
C PRO A 210 -19.58 -3.83 -11.73
N LEU A 211 -19.69 -3.55 -10.42
CA LEU A 211 -18.57 -3.72 -9.50
C LEU A 211 -18.32 -5.19 -9.18
N PRO A 212 -17.05 -5.65 -9.13
CA PRO A 212 -16.71 -7.06 -8.94
C PRO A 212 -16.81 -7.55 -7.49
N LEU A 213 -17.22 -6.69 -6.55
CA LEU A 213 -17.32 -6.99 -5.13
C LEU A 213 -18.72 -6.68 -4.58
N SER A 214 -19.09 -7.37 -3.50
CA SER A 214 -20.29 -7.03 -2.71
C SER A 214 -20.15 -5.67 -2.02
N ASN A 215 -21.27 -5.05 -1.66
CA ASN A 215 -21.27 -3.75 -0.97
C ASN A 215 -20.46 -3.75 0.34
N ASP A 216 -20.49 -4.86 1.10
CA ASP A 216 -19.73 -4.97 2.35
C ASP A 216 -18.22 -4.93 2.09
N LEU A 217 -17.74 -5.60 1.05
CA LEU A 217 -16.33 -5.59 0.67
C LEU A 217 -15.92 -4.24 0.08
N LEU A 218 -16.79 -3.61 -0.72
CA LEU A 218 -16.56 -2.24 -1.22
C LEU A 218 -16.43 -1.25 -0.06
N ASN A 219 -17.30 -1.32 0.94
CA ASN A 219 -17.23 -0.49 2.13
C ASN A 219 -15.94 -0.76 2.95
N ALA A 220 -15.48 -2.01 2.97
CA ALA A 220 -14.25 -2.39 3.68
C ALA A 220 -12.97 -1.83 3.04
N VAL A 221 -13.00 -1.46 1.76
CA VAL A 221 -11.83 -0.90 1.04
C VAL A 221 -11.97 0.58 0.68
N ASN A 222 -13.11 1.20 0.96
CA ASN A 222 -13.42 2.58 0.62
C ASN A 222 -12.48 3.58 1.30
N THR A 223 -12.19 4.70 0.63
CA THR A 223 -11.31 5.78 1.11
C THR A 223 -11.84 6.46 2.38
N SER A 224 -13.15 6.61 2.53
CA SER A 224 -13.78 7.31 3.68
C SER A 224 -14.00 6.43 4.91
N ARG A 225 -13.71 5.11 4.85
CA ARG A 225 -14.08 4.15 5.90
C ARG A 225 -13.53 4.45 7.29
N PHE A 226 -12.30 4.97 7.38
CA PHE A 226 -11.68 5.27 8.69
C PHE A 226 -12.33 6.47 9.33
N MET A 227 -12.57 7.50 8.56
CA MET A 227 -13.24 8.71 9.03
C MET A 227 -14.69 8.40 9.46
N THR A 228 -15.43 7.64 8.66
CA THR A 228 -16.79 7.21 9.02
C THR A 228 -16.79 6.42 10.33
N ARG A 229 -15.84 5.50 10.52
CA ARG A 229 -15.67 4.76 11.79
C ARG A 229 -15.32 5.65 12.97
N GLU A 230 -14.47 6.67 12.78
CA GLU A 230 -14.11 7.63 13.82
C GLU A 230 -15.31 8.48 14.24
N MET A 231 -16.08 8.99 13.28
CA MET A 231 -17.31 9.73 13.54
C MET A 231 -18.33 8.92 14.35
N ILE A 232 -18.47 7.62 14.08
CA ILE A 232 -19.34 6.72 14.84
C ILE A 232 -18.80 6.50 16.25
N ARG A 233 -17.50 6.35 16.44
CA ARG A 233 -16.86 6.08 17.74
C ARG A 233 -16.81 7.30 18.66
N SER A 234 -16.80 8.52 18.13
CA SER A 234 -16.79 9.75 18.93
C SER A 234 -18.05 9.97 19.76
N GLN A 235 -18.99 9.01 19.73
CA GLN A 235 -20.24 8.99 20.53
C GLN A 235 -20.12 8.19 21.83
N SER A 236 -19.07 7.40 22.00
CA SER A 236 -18.79 6.62 23.21
C SER A 236 -17.73 7.30 24.08
#